data_1375489d6b677c39e3e95bc3bd0e9356
#
_entry.id   1375489d6b677c39e3e95bc3bd0e9356
#
_cell.length_a   1.000
_cell.length_b   1.000
_cell.length_c   1.000
_cell.angle_alpha   90.00
_cell.angle_beta   90.00
_cell.angle_gamma   90.00
#
_symmetry.space_group_name_H-M   'P 1'
#
loop_
_entity.id
_entity.type
_entity.pdbx_description
1 polymer ?
#
loop_
_entity_poly.entity_id
_entity_poly.type
_entity_poly.pdbx_seq_one_letter_code
_entity_poly.pdbx_strand_id
1 'polypeptide(L)'
;MTAAQTGPAIGSESRINMAFIIAIVAVATIGGFMFGYDSGVINGTQKGLEAAFDLGKLGIGFNVGAILVGSSIGAFAAGRMADIIGRRGVMMLAAVLFFISALVAGAAGSSVIFILARIVGGLGVGAASVISPVYISEVTPAAIRGRLSSVQQVMIISGLTGAFVANFALARYAGGSTESLWLDLPAWRWMFWLQSIPAAIYFFALLIIPESPRYLVVKGQEPRAHAVLTKLFGTAEADRKVAEIRASLAADHHKPKLSDLIDKASGRVRPIVWAGIGLAVFQQLVGINVVFYYGATLWEAVGFSEDYALQTNILSGVLSIGACLATIALVDRIGRKPLLLIGSAGMAVTLATVAYAFSTAVTGADGAVSLPGNNGVIALVAANLYVIFFNMSWGPIMWVMLGEMFPNQIRGSGLAVAGFAQWIANAAVSASFPALAVSPGLDRESVV
;
A
#
# COMPACT_ATOMS: atom_id res chain seq x y z
N MET A 1 -57.63 43.04 -14.34
CA MET A 1 -56.94 42.59 -13.15
C MET A 1 -56.30 41.23 -13.48
N THR A 2 -55.07 41.27 -13.90
CA THR A 2 -54.28 40.08 -14.33
C THR A 2 -53.42 39.64 -13.16
N ALA A 3 -53.71 38.44 -12.64
CA ALA A 3 -52.92 37.82 -11.60
C ALA A 3 -51.56 37.37 -12.18
N ALA A 4 -50.49 37.95 -11.67
CA ALA A 4 -49.15 37.53 -11.96
C ALA A 4 -48.90 36.17 -11.32
N GLN A 5 -48.67 35.14 -12.13
CA GLN A 5 -48.15 33.85 -11.71
C GLN A 5 -46.67 34.05 -11.33
N THR A 6 -46.37 34.03 -10.05
CA THR A 6 -45.00 33.88 -9.55
C THR A 6 -44.54 32.45 -9.84
N GLY A 7 -43.71 32.33 -10.85
CA GLY A 7 -43.02 31.04 -11.13
C GLY A 7 -42.19 30.58 -9.93
N PRO A 8 -41.97 29.28 -9.77
CA PRO A 8 -41.19 28.76 -8.66
C PRO A 8 -39.76 29.32 -8.72
N ALA A 9 -39.28 29.80 -7.60
CA ALA A 9 -37.92 30.30 -7.42
C ALA A 9 -36.95 29.20 -7.88
N ILE A 10 -36.06 29.53 -8.82
CA ILE A 10 -34.97 28.70 -9.31
C ILE A 10 -34.15 28.30 -8.09
N GLY A 11 -34.26 27.04 -7.72
CA GLY A 11 -33.53 26.47 -6.59
C GLY A 11 -32.03 26.74 -6.74
N SER A 12 -31.42 27.22 -5.67
CA SER A 12 -29.96 27.37 -5.58
C SER A 12 -29.28 26.09 -6.04
N GLU A 13 -28.58 26.17 -7.16
CA GLU A 13 -27.73 25.06 -7.64
C GLU A 13 -26.88 24.53 -6.48
N SER A 14 -27.05 23.26 -6.15
CA SER A 14 -26.26 22.57 -5.15
C SER A 14 -24.81 22.50 -5.65
N ARG A 15 -24.00 23.50 -5.32
CA ARG A 15 -22.59 23.53 -5.71
C ARG A 15 -21.82 22.54 -4.85
N ILE A 16 -21.43 21.41 -5.44
CA ILE A 16 -20.48 20.46 -4.83
C ILE A 16 -19.19 21.21 -4.50
N ASN A 17 -18.80 21.21 -3.23
CA ASN A 17 -17.55 21.85 -2.80
C ASN A 17 -16.35 20.96 -3.14
N MET A 18 -15.96 20.97 -4.41
CA MET A 18 -14.89 20.13 -4.92
C MET A 18 -13.55 20.38 -4.22
N ALA A 19 -13.23 21.64 -3.89
CA ALA A 19 -12.00 21.99 -3.18
C ALA A 19 -11.93 21.32 -1.80
N PHE A 20 -13.05 21.34 -1.05
CA PHE A 20 -13.13 20.70 0.25
C PHE A 20 -13.04 19.18 0.16
N ILE A 21 -13.70 18.56 -0.84
CA ILE A 21 -13.60 17.12 -1.11
C ILE A 21 -12.15 16.73 -1.42
N ILE A 22 -11.46 17.45 -2.31
CA ILE A 22 -10.07 17.18 -2.66
C ILE A 22 -9.17 17.31 -1.44
N ALA A 23 -9.36 18.36 -0.61
CA ALA A 23 -8.59 18.52 0.62
C ALA A 23 -8.77 17.34 1.60
N ILE A 24 -10.01 16.88 1.80
CA ILE A 24 -10.32 15.73 2.66
C ILE A 24 -9.68 14.44 2.10
N VAL A 25 -9.79 14.21 0.79
CA VAL A 25 -9.20 13.05 0.13
C VAL A 25 -7.68 13.10 0.22
N ALA A 26 -7.06 14.26 0.02
CA ALA A 26 -5.61 14.42 0.17
C ALA A 26 -5.16 14.03 1.58
N VAL A 27 -5.86 14.47 2.62
CA VAL A 27 -5.55 14.06 4.00
C VAL A 27 -5.76 12.57 4.22
N ALA A 28 -6.89 12.00 3.78
CA ALA A 28 -7.17 10.56 3.96
C ALA A 28 -6.13 9.67 3.26
N THR A 29 -5.61 10.10 2.11
CA THR A 29 -4.62 9.36 1.33
C THR A 29 -3.19 9.44 1.89
N ILE A 30 -2.91 10.31 2.88
CA ILE A 30 -1.62 10.29 3.61
C ILE A 30 -1.43 8.93 4.30
N GLY A 31 -2.50 8.25 4.73
CA GLY A 31 -2.42 6.86 5.22
C GLY A 31 -1.82 5.90 4.20
N GLY A 32 -2.14 6.08 2.90
CA GLY A 32 -1.50 5.37 1.81
C GLY A 32 -0.01 5.73 1.65
N PHE A 33 0.31 7.02 1.71
CA PHE A 33 1.71 7.48 1.71
C PHE A 33 2.51 6.83 2.84
N MET A 34 1.95 6.79 4.07
CA MET A 34 2.60 6.15 5.22
C MET A 34 2.85 4.66 5.00
N PHE A 35 1.86 3.95 4.43
CA PHE A 35 2.04 2.55 4.03
C PHE A 35 3.21 2.39 3.05
N GLY A 36 3.26 3.21 2.00
CA GLY A 36 4.35 3.17 1.03
C GLY A 36 5.70 3.50 1.63
N TYR A 37 5.78 4.55 2.44
CA TYR A 37 7.00 4.98 3.09
C TYR A 37 7.57 3.87 4.00
N ASP A 38 6.72 3.28 4.83
CA ASP A 38 7.09 2.21 5.74
C ASP A 38 7.56 0.93 5.02
N SER A 39 6.99 0.67 3.84
CA SER A 39 7.42 -0.41 2.95
C SER A 39 8.76 -0.11 2.26
N GLY A 40 9.02 1.16 1.94
CA GLY A 40 10.24 1.57 1.24
C GLY A 40 11.45 1.75 2.14
N VAL A 41 11.24 2.17 3.39
CA VAL A 41 12.35 2.46 4.31
C VAL A 41 13.23 1.24 4.58
N ILE A 42 12.62 0.05 4.63
CA ILE A 42 13.33 -1.22 4.90
C ILE A 42 14.38 -1.56 3.83
N ASN A 43 14.19 -1.10 2.59
CA ASN A 43 15.09 -1.36 1.47
C ASN A 43 16.52 -0.82 1.73
N GLY A 44 16.65 0.40 2.23
CA GLY A 44 17.95 1.02 2.50
C GLY A 44 18.53 0.72 3.88
N THR A 45 17.81 -0.06 4.72
CA THR A 45 18.23 -0.27 6.11
C THR A 45 18.75 -1.68 6.39
N GLN A 46 18.69 -2.60 5.42
CA GLN A 46 19.00 -4.03 5.64
C GLN A 46 20.41 -4.29 6.10
N LYS A 47 21.41 -3.66 5.48
CA LYS A 47 22.82 -3.77 5.91
C LYS A 47 23.01 -3.29 7.35
N GLY A 48 22.36 -2.17 7.67
CA GLY A 48 22.42 -1.62 9.02
C GLY A 48 21.81 -2.55 10.06
N LEU A 49 20.69 -3.22 9.72
CA LEU A 49 20.03 -4.21 10.60
C LEU A 49 20.87 -5.48 10.73
N GLU A 50 21.46 -5.98 9.63
CA GLU A 50 22.36 -7.13 9.61
C GLU A 50 23.56 -6.90 10.53
N ALA A 51 24.22 -5.76 10.36
CA ALA A 51 25.38 -5.40 11.18
C ALA A 51 25.03 -5.12 12.65
N ALA A 52 23.89 -4.46 12.93
CA ALA A 52 23.51 -4.07 14.28
C ALA A 52 23.03 -5.23 15.15
N PHE A 53 22.41 -6.26 14.54
CA PHE A 53 21.77 -7.37 15.26
C PHE A 53 22.40 -8.73 14.95
N ASP A 54 23.51 -8.78 14.20
CA ASP A 54 24.20 -10.01 13.77
C ASP A 54 23.21 -11.04 13.14
N LEU A 55 22.48 -10.57 12.11
CA LEU A 55 21.37 -11.34 11.53
C LEU A 55 21.87 -12.24 10.41
N GLY A 56 21.55 -13.52 10.50
CA GLY A 56 21.59 -14.40 9.32
C GLY A 56 20.41 -14.12 8.35
N LYS A 57 20.43 -14.74 7.18
CA LYS A 57 19.45 -14.51 6.11
C LYS A 57 17.98 -14.70 6.55
N LEU A 58 17.70 -15.71 7.36
CA LEU A 58 16.36 -15.90 7.95
C LEU A 58 15.99 -14.76 8.91
N GLY A 59 16.95 -14.31 9.72
CA GLY A 59 16.74 -13.19 10.63
C GLY A 59 16.33 -11.92 9.89
N ILE A 60 17.00 -11.60 8.77
CA ILE A 60 16.63 -10.46 7.90
C ILE A 60 15.22 -10.64 7.37
N GLY A 61 14.87 -11.83 6.85
CA GLY A 61 13.53 -12.14 6.34
C GLY A 61 12.44 -11.89 7.39
N PHE A 62 12.65 -12.30 8.63
CA PHE A 62 11.71 -12.03 9.73
C PHE A 62 11.61 -10.54 10.07
N ASN A 63 12.74 -9.81 10.09
CA ASN A 63 12.72 -8.36 10.35
C ASN A 63 11.98 -7.60 9.24
N VAL A 64 12.16 -7.98 7.97
CA VAL A 64 11.43 -7.39 6.83
C VAL A 64 9.96 -7.79 6.86
N GLY A 65 9.66 -9.08 7.09
CA GLY A 65 8.30 -9.62 7.05
C GLY A 65 7.41 -9.25 8.23
N ALA A 66 7.97 -8.82 9.36
CA ALA A 66 7.27 -8.57 10.60
C ALA A 66 6.09 -7.57 10.44
N ILE A 67 6.29 -6.52 9.64
CA ILE A 67 5.25 -5.53 9.37
C ILE A 67 4.02 -6.15 8.69
N LEU A 68 4.23 -7.15 7.83
CA LEU A 68 3.16 -7.78 7.05
C LEU A 68 2.25 -8.64 7.95
N VAL A 69 2.81 -9.24 9.00
CA VAL A 69 2.04 -9.92 10.04
C VAL A 69 1.13 -8.91 10.76
N GLY A 70 1.69 -7.77 11.20
CA GLY A 70 0.91 -6.69 11.78
C GLY A 70 -0.18 -6.17 10.84
N SER A 71 0.15 -6.02 9.54
CA SER A 71 -0.79 -5.53 8.53
C SER A 71 -1.97 -6.48 8.32
N SER A 72 -1.73 -7.79 8.35
CA SER A 72 -2.81 -8.79 8.27
C SER A 72 -3.81 -8.64 9.42
N ILE A 73 -3.31 -8.50 10.65
CA ILE A 73 -4.12 -8.32 11.85
C ILE A 73 -4.84 -6.97 11.81
N GLY A 74 -4.12 -5.90 11.47
CA GLY A 74 -4.67 -4.54 11.38
C GLY A 74 -5.79 -4.41 10.36
N ALA A 75 -5.61 -4.99 9.17
CA ALA A 75 -6.62 -5.00 8.11
C ALA A 75 -7.89 -5.78 8.52
N PHE A 76 -7.71 -6.92 9.19
CA PHE A 76 -8.84 -7.73 9.70
C PHE A 76 -9.63 -7.00 10.78
N ALA A 77 -8.96 -6.33 11.70
CA ALA A 77 -9.59 -5.61 12.80
C ALA A 77 -10.22 -4.27 12.39
N ALA A 78 -9.71 -3.66 11.30
CA ALA A 78 -10.01 -2.28 10.91
C ALA A 78 -11.50 -1.99 10.74
N GLY A 79 -12.24 -2.86 10.07
CA GLY A 79 -13.68 -2.69 9.83
C GLY A 79 -14.47 -2.60 11.14
N ARG A 80 -14.22 -3.54 12.07
CA ARG A 80 -14.89 -3.57 13.38
C ARG A 80 -14.52 -2.35 14.24
N MET A 81 -13.26 -1.96 14.21
CA MET A 81 -12.80 -0.75 14.91
C MET A 81 -13.47 0.51 14.34
N ALA A 82 -13.60 0.62 13.01
CA ALA A 82 -14.27 1.73 12.37
C ALA A 82 -15.76 1.84 12.70
N ASP A 83 -16.43 0.73 13.04
CA ASP A 83 -17.80 0.75 13.52
C ASP A 83 -17.90 1.22 14.98
N ILE A 84 -16.83 1.10 15.77
CA ILE A 84 -16.78 1.52 17.19
C ILE A 84 -16.36 2.99 17.30
N ILE A 85 -15.18 3.35 16.78
CA ILE A 85 -14.53 4.66 16.98
C ILE A 85 -14.60 5.59 15.75
N GLY A 86 -15.23 5.15 14.66
CA GLY A 86 -15.34 5.92 13.42
C GLY A 86 -14.15 5.75 12.48
N ARG A 87 -14.34 6.22 11.23
CA ARG A 87 -13.30 6.10 10.20
C ARG A 87 -12.11 6.99 10.53
N ARG A 88 -12.38 8.23 10.87
CA ARG A 88 -11.36 9.20 11.29
C ARG A 88 -10.62 8.71 12.54
N GLY A 89 -11.32 8.14 13.53
CA GLY A 89 -10.73 7.59 14.74
C GLY A 89 -9.73 6.48 14.46
N VAL A 90 -10.05 5.54 13.55
CA VAL A 90 -9.12 4.46 13.14
C VAL A 90 -7.91 5.02 12.40
N MET A 91 -8.10 6.00 11.50
CA MET A 91 -6.98 6.63 10.80
C MET A 91 -6.05 7.38 11.77
N MET A 92 -6.59 8.06 12.79
CA MET A 92 -5.80 8.70 13.84
C MET A 92 -5.00 7.67 14.66
N LEU A 93 -5.63 6.55 15.03
CA LEU A 93 -4.93 5.46 15.70
C LEU A 93 -3.80 4.90 14.83
N ALA A 94 -4.05 4.70 13.53
CA ALA A 94 -3.02 4.27 12.60
C ALA A 94 -1.83 5.25 12.54
N ALA A 95 -2.10 6.57 12.51
CA ALA A 95 -1.05 7.59 12.54
C ALA A 95 -0.20 7.52 13.82
N VAL A 96 -0.81 7.29 14.98
CA VAL A 96 -0.11 7.09 16.26
C VAL A 96 0.74 5.81 16.22
N LEU A 97 0.21 4.71 15.70
CA LEU A 97 0.95 3.46 15.56
C LEU A 97 2.15 3.60 14.62
N PHE A 98 2.02 4.31 13.50
CA PHE A 98 3.14 4.65 12.62
C PHE A 98 4.22 5.47 13.34
N PHE A 99 3.81 6.49 14.08
CA PHE A 99 4.73 7.35 14.82
C PHE A 99 5.52 6.56 15.89
N ILE A 100 4.83 5.77 16.70
CA ILE A 100 5.46 4.93 17.73
C ILE A 100 6.41 3.90 17.08
N SER A 101 5.95 3.23 16.02
CA SER A 101 6.75 2.25 15.28
C SER A 101 8.04 2.86 14.75
N ALA A 102 7.98 4.05 14.14
CA ALA A 102 9.14 4.74 13.60
C ALA A 102 10.17 5.06 14.70
N LEU A 103 9.71 5.60 15.84
CA LEU A 103 10.58 5.93 16.95
C LEU A 103 11.24 4.69 17.57
N VAL A 104 10.45 3.65 17.84
CA VAL A 104 10.95 2.43 18.49
C VAL A 104 11.83 1.63 17.54
N ALA A 105 11.51 1.54 16.24
CA ALA A 105 12.33 0.84 15.26
C ALA A 105 13.71 1.48 15.09
N GLY A 106 13.78 2.81 14.98
CA GLY A 106 15.06 3.53 14.92
C GLY A 106 15.88 3.45 16.20
N ALA A 107 15.22 3.36 17.37
CA ALA A 107 15.88 3.24 18.68
C ALA A 107 16.17 1.79 19.09
N ALA A 108 15.74 0.78 18.32
CA ALA A 108 15.83 -0.62 18.70
C ALA A 108 17.28 -1.05 18.99
N GLY A 109 17.47 -1.65 20.18
CA GLY A 109 18.73 -2.25 20.61
C GLY A 109 18.83 -3.75 20.32
N SER A 110 17.77 -4.36 19.81
CA SER A 110 17.74 -5.78 19.44
C SER A 110 16.73 -6.05 18.33
N SER A 111 16.93 -7.14 17.58
CA SER A 111 16.02 -7.61 16.55
C SER A 111 14.60 -7.85 17.08
N VAL A 112 14.45 -8.35 18.31
CA VAL A 112 13.13 -8.60 18.90
C VAL A 112 12.36 -7.30 19.10
N ILE A 113 13.00 -6.25 19.65
CA ILE A 113 12.37 -4.93 19.81
C ILE A 113 12.01 -4.35 18.45
N PHE A 114 12.89 -4.49 17.46
CA PHE A 114 12.66 -4.04 16.11
C PHE A 114 11.43 -4.76 15.49
N ILE A 115 11.36 -6.09 15.56
CA ILE A 115 10.23 -6.89 15.08
C ILE A 115 8.91 -6.46 15.73
N LEU A 116 8.90 -6.26 17.06
CA LEU A 116 7.70 -5.80 17.75
C LEU A 116 7.27 -4.40 17.29
N ALA A 117 8.24 -3.48 17.11
CA ALA A 117 7.95 -2.16 16.56
C ALA A 117 7.37 -2.24 15.15
N ARG A 118 7.91 -3.10 14.29
CA ARG A 118 7.41 -3.34 12.92
C ARG A 118 6.00 -3.94 12.92
N ILE A 119 5.68 -4.86 13.83
CA ILE A 119 4.32 -5.40 13.98
C ILE A 119 3.35 -4.28 14.37
N VAL A 120 3.74 -3.40 15.31
CA VAL A 120 2.91 -2.24 15.70
C VAL A 120 2.67 -1.30 14.51
N GLY A 121 3.71 -0.98 13.73
CA GLY A 121 3.57 -0.21 12.50
C GLY A 121 2.65 -0.90 11.49
N GLY A 122 2.79 -2.22 11.36
CA GLY A 122 1.95 -3.06 10.52
C GLY A 122 0.47 -2.98 10.86
N LEU A 123 0.11 -2.98 12.15
CA LEU A 123 -1.29 -2.75 12.56
C LEU A 123 -1.84 -1.43 11.97
N GLY A 124 -1.03 -0.38 11.98
CA GLY A 124 -1.34 0.92 11.35
C GLY A 124 -1.50 0.80 9.83
N VAL A 125 -0.56 0.11 9.15
CA VAL A 125 -0.59 -0.14 7.70
C VAL A 125 -1.89 -0.84 7.31
N GLY A 126 -2.21 -1.96 7.97
CA GLY A 126 -3.40 -2.74 7.69
C GLY A 126 -4.67 -1.94 7.93
N ALA A 127 -4.76 -1.22 9.03
CA ALA A 127 -5.91 -0.38 9.34
C ALA A 127 -6.10 0.75 8.31
N ALA A 128 -5.04 1.48 7.96
CA ALA A 128 -5.10 2.57 6.99
C ALA A 128 -5.42 2.07 5.58
N SER A 129 -4.88 0.91 5.16
CA SER A 129 -5.11 0.33 3.83
C SER A 129 -6.59 0.01 3.57
N VAL A 130 -7.35 -0.33 4.61
CA VAL A 130 -8.78 -0.63 4.52
C VAL A 130 -9.63 0.63 4.72
N ILE A 131 -9.32 1.43 5.74
CA ILE A 131 -10.23 2.50 6.17
C ILE A 131 -10.10 3.76 5.32
N SER A 132 -8.91 4.10 4.80
CA SER A 132 -8.77 5.29 3.94
C SER A 132 -9.63 5.20 2.67
N PRO A 133 -9.62 4.10 1.88
CA PRO A 133 -10.52 3.97 0.73
C PRO A 133 -12.00 3.98 1.12
N VAL A 134 -12.38 3.35 2.23
CA VAL A 134 -13.76 3.36 2.73
C VAL A 134 -14.20 4.79 3.05
N TYR A 135 -13.40 5.55 3.80
CA TYR A 135 -13.68 6.95 4.12
C TYR A 135 -13.81 7.80 2.85
N ILE A 136 -12.87 7.68 1.90
CA ILE A 136 -12.91 8.38 0.62
C ILE A 136 -14.23 8.07 -0.11
N SER A 137 -14.66 6.81 -0.14
CA SER A 137 -15.90 6.42 -0.82
C SER A 137 -17.16 6.99 -0.17
N GLU A 138 -17.13 7.26 1.14
CA GLU A 138 -18.25 7.81 1.92
C GLU A 138 -18.37 9.34 1.81
N VAL A 139 -17.28 10.06 1.49
CA VAL A 139 -17.27 11.52 1.38
C VAL A 139 -17.27 12.04 -0.06
N THR A 140 -17.13 11.16 -1.06
CA THR A 140 -17.01 11.56 -2.46
C THR A 140 -18.29 11.31 -3.27
N PRO A 141 -18.60 12.17 -4.28
CA PRO A 141 -19.68 11.92 -5.22
C PRO A 141 -19.46 10.64 -6.02
N ALA A 142 -20.54 9.91 -6.32
CA ALA A 142 -20.48 8.65 -7.05
C ALA A 142 -19.75 8.77 -8.41
N ALA A 143 -19.96 9.87 -9.13
CA ALA A 143 -19.39 10.12 -10.46
C ALA A 143 -17.85 10.14 -10.51
N ILE A 144 -17.18 10.50 -9.42
CA ILE A 144 -15.72 10.65 -9.35
C ILE A 144 -15.08 9.74 -8.30
N ARG A 145 -15.88 8.94 -7.60
CA ARG A 145 -15.42 8.06 -6.51
C ARG A 145 -14.28 7.15 -6.93
N GLY A 146 -14.39 6.50 -8.08
CA GLY A 146 -13.35 5.61 -8.60
C GLY A 146 -12.02 6.31 -8.81
N ARG A 147 -12.04 7.51 -9.43
CA ARG A 147 -10.82 8.31 -9.66
C ARG A 147 -10.19 8.76 -8.35
N LEU A 148 -10.97 9.23 -7.40
CA LEU A 148 -10.46 9.68 -6.10
C LEU A 148 -9.95 8.52 -5.23
N SER A 149 -10.59 7.35 -5.31
CA SER A 149 -10.07 6.15 -4.64
C SER A 149 -8.74 5.67 -5.24
N SER A 150 -8.51 5.87 -6.54
CA SER A 150 -7.24 5.52 -7.20
C SER A 150 -6.06 6.41 -6.74
N VAL A 151 -6.34 7.61 -6.19
CA VAL A 151 -5.30 8.48 -5.59
C VAL A 151 -4.60 7.75 -4.44
N GLN A 152 -5.29 6.88 -3.72
CA GLN A 152 -4.71 6.07 -2.66
C GLN A 152 -3.50 5.25 -3.17
N GLN A 153 -3.61 4.61 -4.34
CA GLN A 153 -2.52 3.82 -4.91
C GLN A 153 -1.33 4.71 -5.33
N VAL A 154 -1.62 5.86 -5.92
CA VAL A 154 -0.56 6.84 -6.27
C VAL A 154 0.17 7.30 -5.01
N MET A 155 -0.55 7.56 -3.92
CA MET A 155 0.04 7.97 -2.65
C MET A 155 0.88 6.86 -2.00
N ILE A 156 0.47 5.58 -2.11
CA ILE A 156 1.30 4.45 -1.66
C ILE A 156 2.64 4.45 -2.41
N ILE A 157 2.62 4.54 -3.72
CA ILE A 157 3.85 4.53 -4.52
C ILE A 157 4.68 5.81 -4.30
N SER A 158 4.03 6.95 -4.09
CA SER A 158 4.73 8.19 -3.74
C SER A 158 5.41 8.10 -2.38
N GLY A 159 4.79 7.45 -1.40
CA GLY A 159 5.40 7.18 -0.09
C GLY A 159 6.61 6.26 -0.20
N LEU A 160 6.49 5.17 -0.97
CA LEU A 160 7.59 4.26 -1.27
C LEU A 160 8.77 5.00 -1.92
N THR A 161 8.49 5.81 -2.95
CA THR A 161 9.53 6.62 -3.63
C THR A 161 10.13 7.65 -2.68
N GLY A 162 9.32 8.29 -1.84
CA GLY A 162 9.78 9.21 -0.80
C GLY A 162 10.75 8.56 0.20
N ALA A 163 10.47 7.31 0.61
CA ALA A 163 11.38 6.53 1.44
C ALA A 163 12.70 6.20 0.72
N PHE A 164 12.66 5.85 -0.57
CA PHE A 164 13.87 5.61 -1.36
C PHE A 164 14.74 6.86 -1.46
N VAL A 165 14.12 8.03 -1.69
CA VAL A 165 14.84 9.32 -1.71
C VAL A 165 15.45 9.62 -0.34
N ALA A 166 14.71 9.40 0.74
CA ALA A 166 15.20 9.62 2.11
C ALA A 166 16.37 8.68 2.46
N ASN A 167 16.25 7.39 2.13
CA ASN A 167 17.30 6.38 2.33
C ASN A 167 18.58 6.79 1.59
N PHE A 168 18.45 7.11 0.30
CA PHE A 168 19.57 7.56 -0.51
C PHE A 168 20.24 8.82 0.04
N ALA A 169 19.45 9.84 0.39
CA ALA A 169 19.98 11.10 0.91
C ALA A 169 20.75 10.90 2.21
N LEU A 170 20.18 10.12 3.14
CA LEU A 170 20.83 9.87 4.44
C LEU A 170 22.07 8.97 4.30
N ALA A 171 22.01 7.91 3.51
CA ALA A 171 23.15 7.04 3.26
C ALA A 171 24.30 7.81 2.57
N ARG A 172 23.98 8.60 1.55
CA ARG A 172 24.99 9.39 0.83
C ARG A 172 25.64 10.44 1.73
N TYR A 173 24.86 11.12 2.58
CA TYR A 173 25.39 12.12 3.50
C TYR A 173 26.30 11.51 4.58
N ALA A 174 25.96 10.31 5.06
CA ALA A 174 26.75 9.58 6.04
C ALA A 174 27.97 8.87 5.45
N GLY A 175 27.96 8.55 4.15
CA GLY A 175 28.96 7.69 3.50
C GLY A 175 28.58 6.22 3.39
N GLY A 176 27.37 5.85 3.85
CA GLY A 176 26.80 4.50 3.85
C GLY A 176 25.67 4.37 4.87
N SER A 177 24.83 3.35 4.70
CA SER A 177 23.71 3.11 5.64
C SER A 177 24.16 2.68 7.04
N THR A 178 25.33 2.08 7.15
CA THR A 178 25.96 1.65 8.40
C THR A 178 26.81 2.73 9.06
N GLU A 179 27.19 3.77 8.32
CA GLU A 179 28.07 4.83 8.79
C GLU A 179 27.35 5.76 9.77
N SER A 180 28.13 6.30 10.72
CA SER A 180 27.63 7.25 11.72
C SER A 180 27.21 8.55 11.09
N LEU A 181 26.01 9.05 11.47
CA LEU A 181 25.45 10.29 10.97
C LEU A 181 25.44 11.32 12.10
N TRP A 182 24.32 11.52 12.77
CA TRP A 182 24.20 12.44 13.90
C TRP A 182 24.20 11.67 15.22
N LEU A 183 24.76 12.25 16.28
CA LEU A 183 24.83 11.66 17.62
C LEU A 183 25.56 10.32 17.66
N ASP A 184 26.52 10.11 16.78
CA ASP A 184 27.25 8.84 16.60
C ASP A 184 26.35 7.63 16.38
N LEU A 185 25.18 7.84 15.81
CA LEU A 185 24.24 6.79 15.46
C LEU A 185 24.24 6.53 13.94
N PRO A 186 24.17 5.25 13.52
CA PRO A 186 24.23 4.89 12.10
C PRO A 186 23.03 5.41 11.32
N ALA A 187 23.25 5.71 10.04
CA ALA A 187 22.28 6.34 9.16
C ALA A 187 20.96 5.57 9.05
N TRP A 188 20.98 4.22 9.10
CA TRP A 188 19.76 3.43 9.02
C TRP A 188 18.73 3.73 10.11
N ARG A 189 19.17 4.14 11.32
CA ARG A 189 18.27 4.54 12.41
C ARG A 189 17.51 5.82 12.07
N TRP A 190 18.20 6.76 11.46
CA TRP A 190 17.63 8.04 11.02
C TRP A 190 16.63 7.86 9.88
N MET A 191 16.82 6.85 9.02
CA MET A 191 15.85 6.50 7.98
C MET A 191 14.48 6.13 8.59
N PHE A 192 14.46 5.35 9.69
CA PHE A 192 13.22 5.07 10.42
C PHE A 192 12.68 6.31 11.16
N TRP A 193 13.53 7.06 11.84
CA TRP A 193 13.07 8.24 12.59
C TRP A 193 12.49 9.32 11.67
N LEU A 194 12.99 9.48 10.47
CA LEU A 194 12.45 10.42 9.50
C LEU A 194 10.98 10.13 9.15
N GLN A 195 10.56 8.86 9.20
CA GLN A 195 9.17 8.44 9.02
C GLN A 195 8.22 9.05 10.07
N SER A 196 8.71 9.44 11.23
CA SER A 196 7.90 10.08 12.29
C SER A 196 7.33 11.43 11.84
N ILE A 197 8.01 12.13 10.94
CA ILE A 197 7.56 13.44 10.43
C ILE A 197 6.25 13.31 9.64
N PRO A 198 6.17 12.53 8.55
CA PRO A 198 4.91 12.36 7.84
C PRO A 198 3.83 11.67 8.69
N ALA A 199 4.18 10.83 9.67
CA ALA A 199 3.22 10.25 10.61
C ALA A 199 2.58 11.34 11.51
N ALA A 200 3.38 12.27 12.03
CA ALA A 200 2.88 13.42 12.79
C ALA A 200 2.02 14.34 11.92
N ILE A 201 2.47 14.66 10.70
CA ILE A 201 1.66 15.44 9.73
C ILE A 201 0.31 14.77 9.48
N TYR A 202 0.29 13.45 9.30
CA TYR A 202 -0.95 12.70 9.12
C TYR A 202 -1.88 12.83 10.31
N PHE A 203 -1.38 12.65 11.53
CA PHE A 203 -2.16 12.79 12.74
C PHE A 203 -2.81 14.19 12.87
N PHE A 204 -2.02 15.26 12.71
CA PHE A 204 -2.54 16.62 12.81
C PHE A 204 -3.49 16.97 11.66
N ALA A 205 -3.22 16.52 10.45
CA ALA A 205 -4.10 16.73 9.31
C ALA A 205 -5.47 16.04 9.52
N LEU A 206 -5.50 14.86 10.14
CA LEU A 206 -6.73 14.16 10.48
C LEU A 206 -7.59 14.91 11.51
N LEU A 207 -7.01 15.80 12.33
CA LEU A 207 -7.80 16.64 13.24
C LEU A 207 -8.69 17.65 12.51
N ILE A 208 -8.34 18.00 11.28
CA ILE A 208 -9.02 19.04 10.49
C ILE A 208 -10.20 18.47 9.70
N ILE A 209 -10.12 17.21 9.26
CA ILE A 209 -11.18 16.58 8.44
C ILE A 209 -12.36 16.12 9.30
N PRO A 210 -13.59 16.15 8.76
CA PRO A 210 -14.76 15.65 9.49
C PRO A 210 -14.78 14.12 9.60
N GLU A 211 -15.62 13.60 10.48
CA GLU A 211 -15.93 12.17 10.49
C GLU A 211 -16.88 11.81 9.34
N SER A 212 -16.90 10.54 8.95
CA SER A 212 -17.77 10.04 7.88
C SER A 212 -19.25 10.32 8.15
N PRO A 213 -19.99 10.89 7.17
CA PRO A 213 -21.43 11.08 7.29
C PRO A 213 -22.20 9.78 7.57
N ARG A 214 -21.79 8.68 6.91
CA ARG A 214 -22.41 7.37 7.11
C ARG A 214 -22.26 6.89 8.55
N TYR A 215 -21.06 6.99 9.12
CA TYR A 215 -20.81 6.65 10.51
C TYR A 215 -21.65 7.50 11.49
N LEU A 216 -21.74 8.83 11.23
CA LEU A 216 -22.51 9.73 12.07
C LEU A 216 -24.00 9.37 12.07
N VAL A 217 -24.58 8.99 10.91
CA VAL A 217 -25.99 8.52 10.84
C VAL A 217 -26.15 7.20 11.60
N VAL A 218 -25.23 6.24 11.45
CA VAL A 218 -25.26 4.97 12.19
C VAL A 218 -25.26 5.19 13.71
N LYS A 219 -24.53 6.22 14.18
CA LYS A 219 -24.47 6.58 15.62
C LYS A 219 -25.61 7.48 16.08
N GLY A 220 -26.60 7.76 15.23
CA GLY A 220 -27.73 8.65 15.57
C GLY A 220 -27.37 10.14 15.65
N GLN A 221 -26.17 10.53 15.17
CA GLN A 221 -25.70 11.93 15.16
C GLN A 221 -26.08 12.64 13.85
N GLU A 222 -27.35 12.55 13.46
CA GLU A 222 -27.84 13.09 12.20
C GLU A 222 -27.60 14.59 12.00
N PRO A 223 -27.72 15.47 13.02
CA PRO A 223 -27.42 16.89 12.83
C PRO A 223 -25.96 17.14 12.41
N ARG A 224 -25.02 16.35 12.95
CA ARG A 224 -23.60 16.42 12.56
C ARG A 224 -23.37 15.84 11.17
N ALA A 225 -24.04 14.73 10.82
CA ALA A 225 -24.00 14.16 9.47
C ALA A 225 -24.50 15.16 8.43
N HIS A 226 -25.64 15.82 8.71
CA HIS A 226 -26.21 16.85 7.87
C HIS A 226 -25.24 18.03 7.68
N ALA A 227 -24.62 18.52 8.75
CA ALA A 227 -23.65 19.61 8.68
C ALA A 227 -22.42 19.26 7.80
N VAL A 228 -21.93 18.02 7.87
CA VAL A 228 -20.84 17.55 7.01
C VAL A 228 -21.30 17.45 5.56
N LEU A 229 -22.46 16.85 5.30
CA LEU A 229 -23.03 16.71 3.95
C LEU A 229 -23.33 18.07 3.31
N THR A 230 -23.78 19.04 4.10
CA THR A 230 -23.99 20.43 3.64
C THR A 230 -22.68 21.07 3.17
N LYS A 231 -21.58 20.87 3.90
CA LYS A 231 -20.25 21.35 3.49
C LYS A 231 -19.73 20.68 2.22
N LEU A 232 -20.08 19.42 2.00
CA LEU A 232 -19.65 18.63 0.83
C LEU A 232 -20.49 18.92 -0.42
N PHE A 233 -21.82 18.93 -0.27
CA PHE A 233 -22.76 18.85 -1.39
C PHE A 233 -23.79 19.99 -1.44
N GLY A 234 -23.80 20.88 -0.44
CA GLY A 234 -24.83 21.91 -0.29
C GLY A 234 -26.07 21.40 0.45
N THR A 235 -26.90 22.34 0.92
CA THR A 235 -28.03 22.07 1.84
C THR A 235 -29.10 21.18 1.21
N ALA A 236 -29.52 21.48 -0.02
CA ALA A 236 -30.58 20.72 -0.71
C ALA A 236 -30.21 19.24 -0.94
N GLU A 237 -28.94 18.96 -1.18
CA GLU A 237 -28.45 17.58 -1.39
C GLU A 237 -28.19 16.85 -0.07
N ALA A 238 -27.90 17.59 1.01
CA ALA A 238 -27.62 17.01 2.33
C ALA A 238 -28.83 16.25 2.88
N ASP A 239 -30.04 16.80 2.80
CA ASP A 239 -31.26 16.14 3.26
C ASP A 239 -31.52 14.85 2.48
N ARG A 240 -31.37 14.90 1.16
CA ARG A 240 -31.53 13.73 0.31
C ARG A 240 -30.53 12.62 0.67
N LYS A 241 -29.26 12.98 0.90
CA LYS A 241 -28.20 12.01 1.24
C LYS A 241 -28.36 11.42 2.63
N VAL A 242 -28.83 12.18 3.62
CA VAL A 242 -29.17 11.63 4.94
C VAL A 242 -30.28 10.58 4.79
N ALA A 243 -31.34 10.89 4.03
CA ALA A 243 -32.44 9.96 3.77
C ALA A 243 -31.96 8.72 3.00
N GLU A 244 -31.10 8.89 1.99
CA GLU A 244 -30.50 7.79 1.22
C GLU A 244 -29.64 6.86 2.12
N ILE A 245 -28.80 7.42 2.99
CA ILE A 245 -27.98 6.65 3.94
C ILE A 245 -28.90 5.91 4.90
N ARG A 246 -29.94 6.54 5.44
CA ARG A 246 -30.91 5.91 6.34
C ARG A 246 -31.66 4.77 5.65
N ALA A 247 -32.12 4.97 4.43
CA ALA A 247 -32.79 3.93 3.64
C ALA A 247 -31.85 2.75 3.34
N SER A 248 -30.59 3.04 2.98
CA SER A 248 -29.56 2.01 2.79
C SER A 248 -29.34 1.19 4.07
N LEU A 249 -29.27 1.84 5.25
CA LEU A 249 -29.09 1.16 6.52
C LEU A 249 -30.32 0.33 6.92
N ALA A 250 -31.53 0.84 6.63
CA ALA A 250 -32.78 0.10 6.86
C ALA A 250 -32.95 -1.09 5.93
N ALA A 251 -32.47 -0.99 4.69
CA ALA A 251 -32.49 -2.07 3.72
C ALA A 251 -31.39 -3.13 3.99
N ASP A 252 -30.34 -2.79 4.74
CA ASP A 252 -29.20 -3.65 5.02
C ASP A 252 -29.53 -4.63 6.17
N HIS A 253 -30.56 -5.48 5.94
CA HIS A 253 -30.96 -6.52 6.91
C HIS A 253 -29.90 -7.61 7.09
N HIS A 254 -28.86 -7.62 6.27
CA HIS A 254 -27.82 -8.65 6.27
C HIS A 254 -26.42 -8.04 6.40
N LYS A 255 -25.88 -8.06 7.63
CA LYS A 255 -24.44 -7.77 7.80
C LYS A 255 -23.64 -8.90 7.17
N PRO A 256 -22.72 -8.62 6.21
CA PRO A 256 -21.90 -9.65 5.58
C PRO A 256 -21.19 -10.49 6.64
N LYS A 257 -21.44 -11.80 6.64
CA LYS A 257 -20.82 -12.77 7.54
C LYS A 257 -19.85 -13.64 6.72
N LEU A 258 -18.82 -14.17 7.36
CA LEU A 258 -17.94 -15.15 6.71
C LEU A 258 -18.70 -16.40 6.24
N SER A 259 -19.78 -16.76 6.95
CA SER A 259 -20.67 -17.86 6.55
C SER A 259 -21.37 -17.65 5.19
N ASP A 260 -21.48 -16.40 4.72
CA ASP A 260 -22.13 -16.09 3.44
C ASP A 260 -21.25 -16.45 2.23
N LEU A 261 -19.95 -16.65 2.48
CA LEU A 261 -19.00 -17.15 1.49
C LEU A 261 -19.25 -18.63 1.15
N ILE A 262 -20.00 -19.33 1.99
CA ILE A 262 -20.41 -20.72 1.78
C ILE A 262 -21.76 -20.71 1.06
N ASP A 263 -21.85 -21.46 -0.01
CA ASP A 263 -23.11 -21.69 -0.71
C ASP A 263 -23.99 -22.63 0.15
N LYS A 264 -25.18 -22.15 0.54
CA LYS A 264 -26.10 -22.89 1.40
C LYS A 264 -26.64 -24.17 0.75
N ALA A 265 -26.69 -24.22 -0.59
CA ALA A 265 -27.21 -25.37 -1.32
C ALA A 265 -26.19 -26.51 -1.39
N SER A 266 -24.91 -26.16 -1.61
CA SER A 266 -23.82 -27.13 -1.78
C SER A 266 -22.99 -27.37 -0.51
N GLY A 267 -23.08 -26.50 0.51
CA GLY A 267 -22.23 -26.51 1.71
C GLY A 267 -20.75 -26.17 1.42
N ARG A 268 -20.42 -25.72 0.21
CA ARG A 268 -19.05 -25.45 -0.23
C ARG A 268 -18.80 -23.95 -0.36
N VAL A 269 -17.51 -23.55 -0.22
CA VAL A 269 -17.09 -22.17 -0.51
C VAL A 269 -17.39 -21.84 -1.97
N ARG A 270 -18.02 -20.70 -2.21
CA ARG A 270 -18.41 -20.26 -3.56
C ARG A 270 -17.16 -20.15 -4.46
N PRO A 271 -17.18 -20.65 -5.70
CA PRO A 271 -16.03 -20.62 -6.62
C PRO A 271 -15.43 -19.23 -6.81
N ILE A 272 -16.24 -18.17 -6.79
CA ILE A 272 -15.82 -16.79 -6.94
C ILE A 272 -14.90 -16.34 -5.80
N VAL A 273 -15.03 -16.92 -4.59
CA VAL A 273 -14.16 -16.62 -3.45
C VAL A 273 -12.75 -17.17 -3.71
N TRP A 274 -12.65 -18.38 -4.26
CA TRP A 274 -11.38 -18.96 -4.66
C TRP A 274 -10.71 -18.19 -5.79
N ALA A 275 -11.49 -17.68 -6.73
CA ALA A 275 -10.98 -16.80 -7.79
C ALA A 275 -10.42 -15.49 -7.21
N GLY A 276 -11.10 -14.91 -6.21
CA GLY A 276 -10.63 -13.71 -5.51
C GLY A 276 -9.36 -13.96 -4.70
N ILE A 277 -9.30 -15.07 -3.96
CA ILE A 277 -8.10 -15.49 -3.22
C ILE A 277 -6.94 -15.72 -4.20
N GLY A 278 -7.18 -16.46 -5.29
CA GLY A 278 -6.17 -16.72 -6.32
C GLY A 278 -5.61 -15.43 -6.92
N LEU A 279 -6.48 -14.49 -7.29
CA LEU A 279 -6.07 -13.21 -7.83
C LEU A 279 -5.18 -12.43 -6.84
N ALA A 280 -5.56 -12.41 -5.57
CA ALA A 280 -4.83 -11.72 -4.51
C ALA A 280 -3.47 -12.38 -4.19
N VAL A 281 -3.43 -13.70 -4.15
CA VAL A 281 -2.21 -14.48 -3.89
C VAL A 281 -1.24 -14.37 -5.06
N PHE A 282 -1.70 -14.58 -6.30
CA PHE A 282 -0.85 -14.48 -7.49
C PHE A 282 -0.26 -13.09 -7.66
N GLN A 283 -0.98 -12.02 -7.29
CA GLN A 283 -0.43 -10.67 -7.29
C GLN A 283 0.84 -10.55 -6.42
N GLN A 284 0.94 -11.30 -5.33
CA GLN A 284 2.13 -11.30 -4.47
C GLN A 284 3.22 -12.26 -4.98
N LEU A 285 2.82 -13.39 -5.54
CA LEU A 285 3.73 -14.41 -6.05
C LEU A 285 4.54 -13.95 -7.29
N VAL A 286 4.13 -12.87 -7.97
CA VAL A 286 4.94 -12.26 -9.04
C VAL A 286 6.25 -11.64 -8.51
N GLY A 287 6.40 -11.46 -7.18
CA GLY A 287 7.66 -11.04 -6.56
C GLY A 287 7.90 -9.53 -6.52
N ILE A 288 6.89 -8.69 -6.76
CA ILE A 288 7.06 -7.22 -6.76
C ILE A 288 7.62 -6.69 -5.44
N ASN A 289 7.20 -7.27 -4.31
CA ASN A 289 7.66 -6.83 -3.01
C ASN A 289 9.13 -7.21 -2.74
N VAL A 290 9.61 -8.27 -3.38
CA VAL A 290 11.04 -8.60 -3.35
C VAL A 290 11.84 -7.46 -3.99
N VAL A 291 11.42 -6.96 -5.15
CA VAL A 291 12.10 -5.83 -5.81
C VAL A 291 12.04 -4.57 -4.96
N PHE A 292 10.91 -4.29 -4.31
CA PHE A 292 10.77 -3.08 -3.50
C PHE A 292 11.43 -3.16 -2.12
N TYR A 293 11.44 -4.33 -1.49
CA TYR A 293 12.02 -4.48 -0.15
C TYR A 293 13.51 -4.81 -0.18
N TYR A 294 13.95 -5.59 -1.17
CA TYR A 294 15.32 -6.09 -1.28
C TYR A 294 16.07 -5.52 -2.50
N GLY A 295 15.52 -4.49 -3.15
CA GLY A 295 16.09 -3.96 -4.39
C GLY A 295 17.54 -3.51 -4.26
N ALA A 296 17.91 -2.79 -3.19
CA ALA A 296 19.30 -2.40 -2.96
C ALA A 296 20.21 -3.64 -2.84
N THR A 297 19.84 -4.58 -1.98
CA THR A 297 20.60 -5.83 -1.77
C THR A 297 20.73 -6.66 -3.05
N LEU A 298 19.68 -6.70 -3.90
CA LEU A 298 19.74 -7.43 -5.18
C LEU A 298 20.74 -6.79 -6.15
N TRP A 299 20.77 -5.45 -6.25
CA TRP A 299 21.74 -4.78 -7.11
C TRP A 299 23.19 -4.91 -6.61
N GLU A 300 23.36 -4.83 -5.29
CA GLU A 300 24.67 -5.02 -4.68
C GLU A 300 25.19 -6.45 -4.85
N ALA A 301 24.32 -7.45 -4.77
CA ALA A 301 24.71 -8.87 -4.99
C ALA A 301 25.27 -9.15 -6.38
N VAL A 302 25.03 -8.26 -7.36
CA VAL A 302 25.58 -8.35 -8.73
C VAL A 302 26.65 -7.29 -9.01
N GLY A 303 27.20 -6.68 -7.96
CA GLY A 303 28.38 -5.82 -8.04
C GLY A 303 28.12 -4.33 -8.17
N PHE A 304 26.89 -3.86 -7.98
CA PHE A 304 26.61 -2.42 -7.92
C PHE A 304 26.98 -1.86 -6.54
N SER A 305 27.49 -0.60 -6.51
CA SER A 305 27.67 0.10 -5.23
C SER A 305 26.35 0.40 -4.54
N GLU A 306 26.35 0.55 -3.20
CA GLU A 306 25.19 0.93 -2.42
C GLU A 306 24.53 2.22 -2.94
N ASP A 307 25.34 3.25 -3.23
CA ASP A 307 24.87 4.54 -3.77
C ASP A 307 24.09 4.34 -5.09
N TYR A 308 24.63 3.54 -6.00
CA TYR A 308 23.99 3.25 -7.28
C TYR A 308 22.72 2.39 -7.13
N ALA A 309 22.75 1.41 -6.24
CA ALA A 309 21.60 0.56 -5.94
C ALA A 309 20.42 1.38 -5.37
N LEU A 310 20.69 2.30 -4.44
CA LEU A 310 19.68 3.21 -3.88
C LEU A 310 19.13 4.19 -4.93
N GLN A 311 19.98 4.72 -5.82
CA GLN A 311 19.51 5.56 -6.94
C GLN A 311 18.59 4.79 -7.89
N THR A 312 18.90 3.53 -8.19
CA THR A 312 18.08 2.68 -9.05
C THR A 312 16.68 2.48 -8.44
N ASN A 313 16.57 2.35 -7.13
CA ASN A 313 15.27 2.25 -6.45
C ASN A 313 14.44 3.53 -6.60
N ILE A 314 15.06 4.72 -6.56
CA ILE A 314 14.38 5.99 -6.83
C ILE A 314 13.84 6.01 -8.26
N LEU A 315 14.63 5.61 -9.25
CA LEU A 315 14.20 5.51 -10.65
C LEU A 315 12.97 4.59 -10.76
N SER A 316 13.04 3.39 -10.17
CA SER A 316 11.92 2.44 -10.17
C SER A 316 10.68 3.02 -9.51
N GLY A 317 10.81 3.78 -8.43
CA GLY A 317 9.72 4.48 -7.76
C GLY A 317 9.06 5.54 -8.65
N VAL A 318 9.84 6.39 -9.30
CA VAL A 318 9.34 7.43 -10.23
C VAL A 318 8.61 6.81 -11.41
N LEU A 319 9.19 5.77 -12.02
CA LEU A 319 8.55 5.03 -13.12
C LEU A 319 7.25 4.37 -12.68
N SER A 320 7.19 3.85 -11.46
CA SER A 320 5.99 3.28 -10.86
C SER A 320 4.86 4.30 -10.73
N ILE A 321 5.17 5.54 -10.30
CA ILE A 321 4.18 6.62 -10.22
C ILE A 321 3.62 6.91 -11.62
N GLY A 322 4.50 7.06 -12.63
CA GLY A 322 4.09 7.30 -14.01
C GLY A 322 3.19 6.18 -14.56
N ALA A 323 3.58 4.92 -14.34
CA ALA A 323 2.81 3.74 -14.74
C ALA A 323 1.43 3.69 -14.07
N CYS A 324 1.35 4.00 -12.78
CA CYS A 324 0.08 4.03 -12.04
C CYS A 324 -0.86 5.12 -12.56
N LEU A 325 -0.34 6.32 -12.84
CA LEU A 325 -1.13 7.41 -13.44
C LEU A 325 -1.63 7.04 -14.83
N ALA A 326 -0.80 6.39 -15.66
CA ALA A 326 -1.22 5.87 -16.96
C ALA A 326 -2.35 4.84 -16.82
N THR A 327 -2.30 3.95 -15.82
CA THR A 327 -3.34 2.96 -15.56
C THR A 327 -4.67 3.61 -15.23
N ILE A 328 -4.68 4.64 -14.39
CA ILE A 328 -5.91 5.37 -14.04
C ILE A 328 -6.57 5.96 -15.29
N ALA A 329 -5.78 6.40 -16.27
CA ALA A 329 -6.30 6.93 -17.53
C ALA A 329 -6.78 5.84 -18.51
N LEU A 330 -6.19 4.65 -18.46
CA LEU A 330 -6.38 3.60 -19.46
C LEU A 330 -7.36 2.50 -19.02
N VAL A 331 -7.56 2.28 -17.71
CA VAL A 331 -8.34 1.14 -17.19
C VAL A 331 -9.78 1.10 -17.68
N ASP A 332 -10.41 2.26 -17.85
CA ASP A 332 -11.79 2.35 -18.33
C ASP A 332 -11.90 2.24 -19.86
N ARG A 333 -10.78 2.47 -20.59
CA ARG A 333 -10.73 2.37 -22.07
C ARG A 333 -10.37 0.98 -22.54
N ILE A 334 -9.35 0.37 -21.95
CA ILE A 334 -8.79 -0.94 -22.36
C ILE A 334 -9.54 -2.08 -21.65
N GLY A 335 -10.00 -1.84 -20.42
CA GLY A 335 -10.63 -2.85 -19.58
C GLY A 335 -9.63 -3.60 -18.70
N ARG A 336 -10.17 -4.27 -17.67
CA ARG A 336 -9.38 -4.89 -16.59
C ARG A 336 -8.62 -6.13 -17.08
N LYS A 337 -9.31 -7.04 -17.78
CA LYS A 337 -8.73 -8.31 -18.23
C LYS A 337 -7.60 -8.14 -19.26
N PRO A 338 -7.71 -7.32 -20.31
CA PRO A 338 -6.62 -7.09 -21.24
C PRO A 338 -5.38 -6.49 -20.57
N LEU A 339 -5.57 -5.51 -19.66
CA LEU A 339 -4.46 -4.91 -18.93
C LEU A 339 -3.73 -5.92 -18.05
N LEU A 340 -4.45 -6.82 -17.35
CA LEU A 340 -3.82 -7.89 -16.57
C LEU A 340 -3.03 -8.86 -17.48
N LEU A 341 -3.56 -9.22 -18.64
CA LEU A 341 -2.86 -10.12 -19.58
C LEU A 341 -1.59 -9.50 -20.15
N ILE A 342 -1.66 -8.23 -20.59
CA ILE A 342 -0.50 -7.46 -21.09
C ILE A 342 0.56 -7.35 -20.00
N GLY A 343 0.14 -6.99 -18.77
CA GLY A 343 1.04 -6.90 -17.63
C GLY A 343 1.69 -8.23 -17.29
N SER A 344 0.93 -9.33 -17.27
CA SER A 344 1.48 -10.67 -17.00
C SER A 344 2.50 -11.10 -18.04
N ALA A 345 2.21 -10.90 -19.33
CA ALA A 345 3.14 -11.23 -20.41
C ALA A 345 4.42 -10.38 -20.31
N GLY A 346 4.26 -9.05 -20.09
CA GLY A 346 5.39 -8.14 -19.93
C GLY A 346 6.25 -8.49 -18.72
N MET A 347 5.63 -8.78 -17.57
CA MET A 347 6.36 -9.21 -16.37
C MET A 347 7.11 -10.53 -16.59
N ALA A 348 6.50 -11.52 -17.25
CA ALA A 348 7.15 -12.80 -17.52
C ALA A 348 8.41 -12.64 -18.39
N VAL A 349 8.31 -11.86 -19.47
CA VAL A 349 9.44 -11.59 -20.37
C VAL A 349 10.54 -10.81 -19.65
N THR A 350 10.19 -9.78 -18.92
CA THR A 350 11.19 -8.93 -18.24
C THR A 350 11.87 -9.66 -17.09
N LEU A 351 11.14 -10.45 -16.28
CA LEU A 351 11.76 -11.28 -15.24
C LEU A 351 12.66 -12.36 -15.82
N ALA A 352 12.27 -13.01 -16.92
CA ALA A 352 13.13 -13.96 -17.61
C ALA A 352 14.42 -13.29 -18.10
N THR A 353 14.33 -12.04 -18.59
CA THR A 353 15.51 -11.26 -19.02
C THR A 353 16.42 -10.91 -17.83
N VAL A 354 15.84 -10.51 -16.68
CA VAL A 354 16.62 -10.25 -15.45
C VAL A 354 17.31 -11.54 -14.97
N ALA A 355 16.58 -12.65 -14.93
CA ALA A 355 17.13 -13.94 -14.52
C ALA A 355 18.27 -14.38 -15.43
N TYR A 356 18.11 -14.23 -16.76
CA TYR A 356 19.18 -14.50 -17.70
C TYR A 356 20.40 -13.60 -17.45
N ALA A 357 20.22 -12.29 -17.32
CA ALA A 357 21.33 -11.37 -17.07
C ALA A 357 22.08 -11.72 -15.77
N PHE A 358 21.36 -12.04 -14.69
CA PHE A 358 21.97 -12.43 -13.41
C PHE A 358 22.67 -13.79 -13.48
N SER A 359 22.18 -14.73 -14.28
CA SER A 359 22.86 -16.03 -14.48
C SER A 359 24.22 -15.92 -15.17
N THR A 360 24.53 -14.78 -15.77
CA THR A 360 25.84 -14.48 -16.40
C THR A 360 26.81 -13.82 -15.44
N ALA A 361 26.44 -13.60 -14.18
CA ALA A 361 27.33 -13.01 -13.19
C ALA A 361 28.61 -13.84 -13.03
N VAL A 362 29.73 -13.15 -12.95
CA VAL A 362 31.06 -13.76 -12.77
C VAL A 362 31.69 -13.25 -11.48
N THR A 363 32.38 -14.11 -10.79
CA THR A 363 33.16 -13.77 -9.59
C THR A 363 34.60 -13.55 -10.03
N GLY A 364 35.11 -12.33 -9.79
CA GLY A 364 36.50 -11.99 -10.05
C GLY A 364 37.49 -12.72 -9.11
N ALA A 365 38.77 -12.61 -9.40
CA ALA A 365 39.84 -13.21 -8.56
C ALA A 365 39.91 -12.56 -7.16
N ASP A 366 39.34 -11.37 -6.99
CA ASP A 366 39.20 -10.65 -5.73
C ASP A 366 37.92 -10.99 -4.95
N GLY A 367 37.13 -11.96 -5.42
CA GLY A 367 35.84 -12.35 -4.86
C GLY A 367 34.68 -11.38 -5.21
N ALA A 368 34.93 -10.31 -5.96
CA ALA A 368 33.89 -9.39 -6.37
C ALA A 368 33.00 -10.00 -7.47
N VAL A 369 31.69 -9.93 -7.28
CA VAL A 369 30.72 -10.35 -8.29
C VAL A 369 30.42 -9.19 -9.23
N SER A 370 30.36 -9.45 -10.53
CA SER A 370 30.04 -8.45 -11.56
C SER A 370 29.26 -9.05 -12.71
N LEU A 371 28.47 -8.21 -13.38
CA LEU A 371 27.77 -8.59 -14.61
C LEU A 371 28.62 -8.21 -15.84
N PRO A 372 29.04 -9.19 -16.65
CA PRO A 372 29.92 -8.93 -17.79
C PRO A 372 29.22 -8.17 -18.91
N GLY A 373 29.97 -7.36 -19.63
CA GLY A 373 29.52 -6.62 -20.81
C GLY A 373 28.34 -5.70 -20.52
N ASN A 374 27.26 -5.79 -21.30
CA ASN A 374 26.07 -4.95 -21.16
C ASN A 374 24.99 -5.58 -20.27
N ASN A 375 25.25 -6.73 -19.63
CA ASN A 375 24.23 -7.45 -18.86
C ASN A 375 23.73 -6.67 -17.64
N GLY A 376 24.57 -5.80 -17.04
CA GLY A 376 24.13 -4.88 -16.00
C GLY A 376 23.06 -3.90 -16.48
N VAL A 377 23.26 -3.29 -17.66
CA VAL A 377 22.29 -2.37 -18.25
C VAL A 377 21.02 -3.12 -18.67
N ILE A 378 21.16 -4.31 -19.25
CA ILE A 378 20.00 -5.15 -19.64
C ILE A 378 19.17 -5.50 -18.41
N ALA A 379 19.79 -5.95 -17.31
CA ALA A 379 19.12 -6.23 -16.07
C ALA A 379 18.39 -5.02 -15.50
N LEU A 380 19.05 -3.85 -15.51
CA LEU A 380 18.49 -2.59 -15.02
C LEU A 380 17.24 -2.18 -15.81
N VAL A 381 17.33 -2.20 -17.14
CA VAL A 381 16.20 -1.85 -18.02
C VAL A 381 15.06 -2.86 -17.85
N ALA A 382 15.36 -4.15 -17.84
CA ALA A 382 14.35 -5.21 -17.69
C ALA A 382 13.66 -5.13 -16.33
N ALA A 383 14.37 -4.90 -15.23
CA ALA A 383 13.79 -4.75 -13.89
C ALA A 383 12.86 -3.53 -13.81
N ASN A 384 13.25 -2.40 -14.40
CA ASN A 384 12.39 -1.22 -14.43
C ASN A 384 11.15 -1.42 -15.32
N LEU A 385 11.28 -2.11 -16.46
CA LEU A 385 10.15 -2.51 -17.29
C LEU A 385 9.20 -3.46 -16.54
N TYR A 386 9.73 -4.41 -15.77
CA TYR A 386 8.93 -5.28 -14.90
C TYR A 386 8.08 -4.46 -13.92
N VAL A 387 8.69 -3.48 -13.24
CA VAL A 387 8.00 -2.60 -12.31
C VAL A 387 6.91 -1.77 -13.01
N ILE A 388 7.17 -1.29 -14.24
CA ILE A 388 6.18 -0.58 -15.06
C ILE A 388 5.01 -1.50 -15.39
N PHE A 389 5.26 -2.73 -15.90
CA PHE A 389 4.19 -3.67 -16.24
C PHE A 389 3.35 -4.04 -15.03
N PHE A 390 3.96 -4.23 -13.85
CA PHE A 390 3.22 -4.48 -12.62
C PHE A 390 2.31 -3.30 -12.25
N ASN A 391 2.85 -2.08 -12.20
CA ASN A 391 2.10 -0.89 -11.80
C ASN A 391 1.09 -0.42 -12.85
N MET A 392 1.26 -0.83 -14.13
CA MET A 392 0.25 -0.65 -15.18
C MET A 392 -0.91 -1.65 -15.08
N SER A 393 -0.77 -2.74 -14.33
CA SER A 393 -1.72 -3.84 -14.36
C SER A 393 -2.09 -4.34 -12.96
N TRP A 394 -1.33 -5.29 -12.44
CA TRP A 394 -1.65 -6.03 -11.22
C TRP A 394 -1.72 -5.15 -9.96
N GLY A 395 -0.91 -4.09 -9.88
CA GLY A 395 -0.91 -3.17 -8.73
C GLY A 395 -2.30 -2.57 -8.46
N PRO A 396 -2.81 -1.70 -9.35
CA PRO A 396 -4.10 -1.05 -9.14
C PRO A 396 -5.30 -1.92 -9.54
N ILE A 397 -5.20 -2.76 -10.58
CA ILE A 397 -6.35 -3.43 -11.19
C ILE A 397 -6.87 -4.59 -10.32
N MET A 398 -6.02 -5.28 -9.60
CA MET A 398 -6.42 -6.39 -8.73
C MET A 398 -7.50 -5.95 -7.73
N TRP A 399 -7.28 -4.84 -7.03
CA TRP A 399 -8.25 -4.31 -6.06
C TRP A 399 -9.57 -3.86 -6.70
N VAL A 400 -9.49 -3.26 -7.90
CA VAL A 400 -10.68 -2.89 -8.69
C VAL A 400 -11.47 -4.14 -9.04
N MET A 401 -10.81 -5.17 -9.56
CA MET A 401 -11.46 -6.44 -9.91
C MET A 401 -12.09 -7.12 -8.70
N LEU A 402 -11.39 -7.18 -7.57
CA LEU A 402 -11.96 -7.75 -6.33
C LEU A 402 -13.21 -7.00 -5.89
N GLY A 403 -13.23 -5.68 -6.03
CA GLY A 403 -14.40 -4.85 -5.71
C GLY A 403 -15.58 -5.06 -6.66
N GLU A 404 -15.31 -5.35 -7.94
CA GLU A 404 -16.31 -5.50 -8.98
C GLU A 404 -16.84 -6.95 -9.10
N MET A 405 -15.99 -7.97 -8.85
CA MET A 405 -16.36 -9.37 -9.06
C MET A 405 -17.29 -9.95 -8.00
N PHE A 406 -17.18 -9.47 -6.75
CA PHE A 406 -18.00 -9.99 -5.67
C PHE A 406 -19.41 -9.40 -5.71
N PRO A 407 -20.49 -10.23 -5.67
CA PRO A 407 -21.86 -9.77 -5.46
C PRO A 407 -21.99 -8.95 -4.17
N ASN A 408 -22.88 -7.97 -4.17
CA ASN A 408 -23.07 -7.05 -3.04
C ASN A 408 -23.25 -7.76 -1.68
N GLN A 409 -23.95 -8.91 -1.67
CA GLN A 409 -24.24 -9.68 -0.47
C GLN A 409 -22.98 -10.22 0.23
N ILE A 410 -21.93 -10.58 -0.53
CA ILE A 410 -20.71 -11.20 -0.01
C ILE A 410 -19.46 -10.31 -0.22
N ARG A 411 -19.61 -9.13 -0.82
CA ARG A 411 -18.48 -8.28 -1.20
C ARG A 411 -17.56 -7.95 -0.03
N GLY A 412 -18.12 -7.55 1.11
CA GLY A 412 -17.34 -7.19 2.29
C GLY A 412 -16.54 -8.38 2.84
N SER A 413 -17.19 -9.54 2.99
CA SER A 413 -16.52 -10.76 3.46
C SER A 413 -15.53 -11.31 2.43
N GLY A 414 -15.85 -11.23 1.12
CA GLY A 414 -14.96 -11.66 0.04
C GLY A 414 -13.69 -10.82 -0.04
N LEU A 415 -13.81 -9.49 0.04
CA LEU A 415 -12.68 -8.58 0.09
C LEU A 415 -11.80 -8.80 1.33
N ALA A 416 -12.41 -9.05 2.50
CA ALA A 416 -11.68 -9.31 3.73
C ALA A 416 -10.84 -10.60 3.64
N VAL A 417 -11.42 -11.67 3.11
CA VAL A 417 -10.72 -12.96 2.95
C VAL A 417 -9.63 -12.88 1.88
N ALA A 418 -9.92 -12.27 0.72
CA ALA A 418 -8.93 -12.08 -0.33
C ALA A 418 -7.77 -11.17 0.12
N GLY A 419 -8.08 -10.07 0.83
CA GLY A 419 -7.07 -9.18 1.40
C GLY A 419 -6.22 -9.86 2.47
N PHE A 420 -6.83 -10.67 3.34
CA PHE A 420 -6.08 -11.46 4.31
C PHE A 420 -5.12 -12.45 3.63
N ALA A 421 -5.61 -13.17 2.62
CA ALA A 421 -4.77 -14.10 1.83
C ALA A 421 -3.62 -13.38 1.12
N GLN A 422 -3.87 -12.16 0.60
CA GLN A 422 -2.83 -11.32 0.01
C GLN A 422 -1.72 -10.98 1.02
N TRP A 423 -2.09 -10.53 2.22
CA TRP A 423 -1.11 -10.17 3.25
C TRP A 423 -0.28 -11.36 3.70
N ILE A 424 -0.90 -12.54 3.87
CA ILE A 424 -0.20 -13.78 4.22
C ILE A 424 0.77 -14.19 3.09
N ALA A 425 0.32 -14.14 1.82
CA ALA A 425 1.20 -14.45 0.69
C ALA A 425 2.38 -13.49 0.61
N ASN A 426 2.15 -12.17 0.82
CA ASN A 426 3.21 -11.18 0.89
C ASN A 426 4.21 -11.50 2.01
N ALA A 427 3.72 -11.80 3.21
CA ALA A 427 4.58 -12.15 4.35
C ALA A 427 5.42 -13.39 4.06
N ALA A 428 4.81 -14.44 3.47
CA ALA A 428 5.50 -15.66 3.13
C ALA A 428 6.62 -15.43 2.09
N VAL A 429 6.31 -14.70 0.99
CA VAL A 429 7.30 -14.38 -0.05
C VAL A 429 8.43 -13.53 0.51
N SER A 430 8.10 -12.47 1.25
CA SER A 430 9.10 -11.52 1.76
C SER A 430 10.00 -12.14 2.82
N ALA A 431 9.47 -12.97 3.71
CA ALA A 431 10.25 -13.61 4.76
C ALA A 431 11.12 -14.76 4.22
N SER A 432 10.65 -15.50 3.21
CA SER A 432 11.40 -16.64 2.66
C SER A 432 12.47 -16.23 1.63
N PHE A 433 12.32 -15.07 0.99
CA PHE A 433 13.19 -14.66 -0.11
C PHE A 433 14.69 -14.65 0.24
N PRO A 434 15.18 -14.09 1.38
CA PRO A 434 16.60 -14.10 1.68
C PRO A 434 17.19 -15.50 1.83
N ALA A 435 16.41 -16.45 2.35
CA ALA A 435 16.83 -17.86 2.45
C ALA A 435 16.85 -18.55 1.09
N LEU A 436 15.90 -18.26 0.21
CA LEU A 436 15.83 -18.81 -1.14
C LEU A 436 16.95 -18.26 -2.05
N ALA A 437 17.35 -17.00 -1.85
CA ALA A 437 18.43 -16.37 -2.62
C ALA A 437 19.80 -17.02 -2.37
N VAL A 438 19.98 -17.73 -1.24
CA VAL A 438 21.22 -18.43 -0.87
C VAL A 438 21.18 -19.93 -1.25
N SER A 439 20.07 -20.46 -1.78
CA SER A 439 19.97 -21.88 -2.18
C SER A 439 20.88 -22.22 -3.35
N PRO A 440 21.40 -23.52 -3.48
CA PRO A 440 22.68 -23.87 -4.12
C PRO A 440 22.82 -23.70 -5.64
N GLY A 441 22.19 -22.68 -6.20
CA GLY A 441 22.38 -22.23 -7.58
C GLY A 441 23.25 -20.99 -7.71
N LEU A 442 23.50 -20.25 -6.61
CA LEU A 442 24.33 -19.04 -6.56
C LEU A 442 25.61 -19.22 -5.73
N ASP A 443 25.62 -20.17 -4.78
CA ASP A 443 26.82 -20.53 -4.05
C ASP A 443 27.57 -21.67 -4.78
N ARG A 444 28.39 -21.30 -5.74
CA ARG A 444 29.37 -22.24 -6.34
C ARG A 444 30.56 -22.58 -5.40
N GLU A 445 30.60 -22.10 -4.18
CA GLU A 445 31.67 -22.32 -3.22
C GLU A 445 31.47 -23.56 -2.30
N SER A 446 30.34 -24.29 -2.40
CA SER A 446 30.14 -25.52 -1.59
C SER A 446 30.43 -26.81 -2.33
N VAL A 447 31.17 -26.78 -3.45
CA VAL A 447 31.64 -27.97 -4.15
C VAL A 447 33.14 -27.80 -4.46
N VAL A 448 33.96 -27.86 -3.43
CA VAL A 448 35.35 -28.43 -3.47
C VAL A 448 35.61 -29.12 -2.13
#